data_4f0e84c770f7069f00851e09a63fbf57
#
_entry.id   4f0e84c770f7069f00851e09a63fbf57
#
_cell.length_a   1.000
_cell.length_b   1.000
_cell.length_c   1.000
_cell.angle_alpha   90.00
_cell.angle_beta   90.00
_cell.angle_gamma   90.00
#
_symmetry.space_group_name_H-M   'P 1'
#
loop_
_entity.id
_entity.type
_entity.pdbx_description
1 polymer ?
#
loop_
_entity_poly.entity_id
_entity_poly.type
_entity_poly.pdbx_seq_one_letter_code
_entity_poly.pdbx_strand_id
1 'polypeptide(L)'
;MKTKSCTFLLGCVLISGGATHLLGANMRSFIESVRRKAPVVYVGSVKEVRLLQRTKFDIKAKAVVDIKAVMRTPGISPKQATIEYSSYDDKTPMMEGGPQYQLRPGVSVIVFANSFDASIPPGYLVQGSRQELLQRVEALRDALTKMSPDQLKLNEITQDDRRVQMSLYEKLSAFLRTAK
;
A
#
# COMPACT_ATOMS: atom_id res chain seq x y z
N MET A 1 -38.80 60.30 -13.23
CA MET A 1 -37.38 59.88 -13.09
C MET A 1 -37.33 58.46 -12.55
N LYS A 2 -36.94 57.52 -13.38
CA LYS A 2 -36.87 56.08 -13.02
C LYS A 2 -35.40 55.69 -12.88
N THR A 3 -34.99 55.48 -11.67
CA THR A 3 -33.64 54.96 -11.35
C THR A 3 -33.59 53.41 -11.53
N LYS A 4 -32.78 52.95 -12.47
CA LYS A 4 -32.50 51.50 -12.67
C LYS A 4 -31.40 51.08 -11.73
N SER A 5 -31.74 50.18 -10.81
CA SER A 5 -30.77 49.49 -9.93
C SER A 5 -30.12 48.35 -10.70
N CYS A 6 -28.81 48.40 -10.83
CA CYS A 6 -28.00 47.38 -11.49
C CYS A 6 -27.43 46.46 -10.41
N THR A 7 -28.02 45.28 -10.27
CA THR A 7 -27.51 44.24 -9.33
C THR A 7 -26.41 43.46 -10.00
N PHE A 8 -25.18 43.66 -9.54
CA PHE A 8 -23.99 42.92 -9.96
C PHE A 8 -23.92 41.60 -9.16
N LEU A 9 -24.26 40.50 -9.80
CA LEU A 9 -24.11 39.17 -9.24
C LEU A 9 -22.61 38.75 -9.41
N LEU A 10 -21.87 38.79 -8.30
CA LEU A 10 -20.51 38.27 -8.21
C LEU A 10 -20.61 36.75 -8.09
N GLY A 11 -20.38 36.05 -9.19
CA GLY A 11 -20.25 34.60 -9.21
C GLY A 11 -18.91 34.17 -8.61
N CYS A 12 -18.88 33.76 -7.34
CA CYS A 12 -17.75 33.01 -6.77
C CYS A 12 -17.72 31.61 -7.35
N VAL A 13 -16.84 31.37 -8.32
CA VAL A 13 -16.51 30.05 -8.77
C VAL A 13 -15.59 29.45 -7.72
N LEU A 14 -16.11 28.55 -6.90
CA LEU A 14 -15.33 27.70 -5.98
C LEU A 14 -14.58 26.65 -6.79
N ILE A 15 -13.34 26.95 -7.18
CA ILE A 15 -12.38 25.95 -7.67
C ILE A 15 -11.65 25.36 -6.45
N SER A 16 -12.28 24.40 -5.78
CA SER A 16 -11.67 23.69 -4.63
C SER A 16 -11.91 22.18 -4.65
N GLY A 17 -11.60 21.54 -5.76
CA GLY A 17 -11.75 20.08 -5.87
C GLY A 17 -10.59 19.33 -6.53
N GLY A 18 -9.65 20.03 -7.17
CA GLY A 18 -8.66 19.38 -8.04
C GLY A 18 -7.35 18.94 -7.39
N ALA A 19 -6.88 19.61 -6.36
CA ALA A 19 -5.52 19.38 -5.85
C ALA A 19 -5.37 18.13 -4.97
N THR A 20 -6.37 17.81 -4.16
CA THR A 20 -6.35 16.64 -3.28
C THR A 20 -6.47 15.32 -4.03
N HIS A 21 -7.19 15.27 -5.15
CA HIS A 21 -7.27 14.09 -6.01
C HIS A 21 -5.95 13.78 -6.74
N LEU A 22 -5.21 14.78 -7.15
CA LEU A 22 -3.93 14.63 -7.85
C LEU A 22 -2.83 14.09 -6.93
N LEU A 23 -2.74 14.57 -5.69
CA LEU A 23 -1.77 14.08 -4.69
C LEU A 23 -2.05 12.62 -4.30
N GLY A 24 -3.30 12.25 -4.11
CA GLY A 24 -3.69 10.87 -3.82
C GLY A 24 -3.43 9.91 -4.98
N ALA A 25 -3.62 10.34 -6.22
CA ALA A 25 -3.32 9.56 -7.42
C ALA A 25 -1.81 9.33 -7.58
N ASN A 26 -0.98 10.36 -7.38
CA ASN A 26 0.47 10.26 -7.45
C ASN A 26 1.05 9.35 -6.37
N MET A 27 0.56 9.44 -5.12
CA MET A 27 0.99 8.57 -4.03
C MET A 27 0.62 7.12 -4.29
N ARG A 28 -0.58 6.84 -4.80
CA ARG A 28 -1.01 5.48 -5.15
C ARG A 28 -0.16 4.89 -6.27
N SER A 29 0.12 5.65 -7.32
CA SER A 29 0.98 5.24 -8.43
C SER A 29 2.42 4.95 -7.96
N PHE A 30 2.96 5.77 -7.06
CA PHE A 30 4.26 5.54 -6.45
C PHE A 30 4.30 4.23 -5.66
N ILE A 31 3.32 3.99 -4.78
CA ILE A 31 3.22 2.75 -3.98
C ILE A 31 3.15 1.51 -4.88
N GLU A 32 2.35 1.56 -5.95
CA GLU A 32 2.24 0.44 -6.90
C GLU A 32 3.55 0.22 -7.67
N SER A 33 4.26 1.27 -8.05
CA SER A 33 5.58 1.17 -8.67
C SER A 33 6.58 0.48 -7.76
N VAL A 34 6.60 0.85 -6.48
CA VAL A 34 7.46 0.23 -5.46
C VAL A 34 7.17 -1.26 -5.30
N ARG A 35 5.91 -1.64 -5.19
CA ARG A 35 5.49 -3.04 -5.04
C ARG A 35 5.88 -3.89 -6.26
N ARG A 36 5.78 -3.33 -7.46
CA ARG A 36 6.20 -4.00 -8.69
C ARG A 36 7.70 -4.34 -8.68
N LYS A 37 8.53 -3.39 -8.24
CA LYS A 37 9.99 -3.49 -8.27
C LYS A 37 10.58 -4.22 -7.07
N ALA A 38 9.80 -4.51 -6.03
CA ALA A 38 10.28 -5.19 -4.82
C ALA A 38 10.89 -6.56 -5.16
N PRO A 39 12.18 -6.79 -4.89
CA PRO A 39 12.83 -8.07 -5.17
C PRO A 39 12.39 -9.19 -4.24
N VAL A 40 11.91 -8.84 -3.04
CA VAL A 40 11.42 -9.79 -2.04
C VAL A 40 9.94 -9.54 -1.79
N VAL A 41 9.11 -10.58 -1.96
CA VAL A 41 7.69 -10.56 -1.62
C VAL A 41 7.34 -11.82 -0.86
N TYR A 42 6.77 -11.67 0.32
CA TYR A 42 6.34 -12.80 1.14
C TYR A 42 5.03 -12.52 1.89
N VAL A 43 4.37 -13.59 2.26
CA VAL A 43 3.21 -13.58 3.16
C VAL A 43 3.66 -14.15 4.50
N GLY A 44 3.28 -13.51 5.58
CA GLY A 44 3.61 -13.98 6.91
C GLY A 44 2.58 -13.59 7.95
N SER A 45 2.81 -14.05 9.17
CA SER A 45 2.05 -13.67 10.36
C SER A 45 2.97 -12.96 11.34
N VAL A 46 2.55 -11.85 11.86
CA VAL A 46 3.30 -11.12 12.88
C VAL A 46 3.36 -11.97 14.14
N LYS A 47 4.59 -12.29 14.58
CA LYS A 47 4.84 -13.05 15.81
C LYS A 47 4.98 -12.15 17.03
N GLU A 48 5.73 -11.08 16.86
CA GLU A 48 6.08 -10.15 17.94
C GLU A 48 6.18 -8.73 17.38
N VAL A 49 5.83 -7.76 18.21
CA VAL A 49 6.03 -6.33 17.93
C VAL A 49 6.70 -5.68 19.11
N ARG A 50 7.81 -5.01 18.88
CA ARG A 50 8.54 -4.24 19.86
C ARG A 50 8.53 -2.76 19.48
N LEU A 51 8.01 -1.94 20.40
CA LEU A 51 8.08 -0.49 20.28
C LEU A 51 9.55 -0.05 20.47
N LEU A 52 10.07 0.71 19.51
CA LEU A 52 11.42 1.29 19.57
C LEU A 52 11.38 2.74 20.07
N GLN A 53 10.43 3.51 19.53
CA GLN A 53 10.27 4.92 19.86
C GLN A 53 8.81 5.32 19.72
N ARG A 54 8.37 6.23 20.57
CA ARG A 54 7.06 6.88 20.47
C ARG A 54 7.24 8.38 20.70
N THR A 55 6.73 9.16 19.79
CA THR A 55 6.57 10.61 19.91
C THR A 55 5.10 10.93 20.09
N LYS A 56 4.76 12.22 20.07
CA LYS A 56 3.35 12.67 20.11
C LYS A 56 2.56 12.20 18.88
N PHE A 57 3.21 12.05 17.73
CA PHE A 57 2.57 11.81 16.45
C PHE A 57 3.00 10.48 15.81
N ASP A 58 4.21 10.00 16.11
CA ASP A 58 4.82 8.89 15.40
C ASP A 58 5.16 7.74 16.35
N ILE A 59 5.00 6.55 15.82
CA ILE A 59 5.46 5.29 16.42
C ILE A 59 6.52 4.68 15.51
N LYS A 60 7.68 4.36 16.07
CA LYS A 60 8.69 3.54 15.41
C LYS A 60 8.74 2.18 16.08
N ALA A 61 8.59 1.12 15.33
CA ALA A 61 8.50 -0.23 15.87
C ALA A 61 9.23 -1.24 15.00
N LYS A 62 9.52 -2.38 15.62
CA LYS A 62 10.14 -3.55 15.01
C LYS A 62 9.19 -4.73 15.17
N ALA A 63 8.89 -5.42 14.06
CA ALA A 63 8.10 -6.62 14.09
C ALA A 63 8.90 -7.83 13.61
N VAL A 64 8.72 -8.97 14.26
CA VAL A 64 9.16 -10.28 13.81
C VAL A 64 7.99 -10.92 13.08
N VAL A 65 8.22 -11.37 11.86
CA VAL A 65 7.22 -12.00 11.01
C VAL A 65 7.60 -13.43 10.73
N ASP A 66 6.75 -14.37 11.09
CA ASP A 66 6.87 -15.78 10.68
C ASP A 66 6.45 -15.90 9.22
N ILE A 67 7.38 -16.22 8.34
CA ILE A 67 7.15 -16.36 6.91
C ILE A 67 6.35 -17.64 6.65
N LYS A 68 5.19 -17.50 6.03
CA LYS A 68 4.31 -18.60 5.65
C LYS A 68 4.52 -19.03 4.20
N ALA A 69 4.78 -18.06 3.32
CA ALA A 69 5.10 -18.32 1.92
C ALA A 69 5.92 -17.18 1.33
N VAL A 70 6.86 -17.52 0.44
CA VAL A 70 7.63 -16.56 -0.33
C VAL A 70 7.15 -16.59 -1.78
N MET A 71 6.76 -15.43 -2.29
CA MET A 71 6.21 -15.27 -3.63
C MET A 71 7.27 -14.83 -4.64
N ARG A 72 8.26 -14.09 -4.16
CA ARG A 72 9.40 -13.60 -4.94
C ARG A 72 10.63 -13.48 -4.01
N THR A 73 11.78 -13.96 -4.46
CA THR A 73 13.06 -13.76 -3.79
C THR A 73 14.20 -13.99 -4.78
N PRO A 74 15.31 -13.27 -4.66
CA PRO A 74 16.54 -13.55 -5.41
C PRO A 74 17.41 -14.66 -4.76
N GLY A 75 17.08 -15.11 -3.54
CA GLY A 75 17.92 -16.03 -2.78
C GLY A 75 17.15 -16.95 -1.84
N ILE A 76 17.86 -17.46 -0.85
CA ILE A 76 17.32 -18.38 0.16
C ILE A 76 16.37 -17.65 1.10
N SER A 77 15.25 -18.27 1.39
CA SER A 77 14.21 -17.70 2.26
C SER A 77 14.44 -18.13 3.71
N PRO A 78 14.52 -17.19 4.66
CA PRO A 78 14.52 -17.51 6.09
C PRO A 78 13.11 -17.94 6.53
N LYS A 79 13.03 -18.58 7.71
CA LYS A 79 11.74 -18.89 8.34
C LYS A 79 11.06 -17.68 8.96
N GLN A 80 11.85 -16.68 9.34
CA GLN A 80 11.39 -15.43 9.95
C GLN A 80 12.09 -14.25 9.30
N ALA A 81 11.40 -13.13 9.26
CA ALA A 81 11.93 -11.84 8.85
C ALA A 81 11.73 -10.81 9.96
N THR A 82 12.62 -9.84 10.00
CA THR A 82 12.51 -8.71 10.90
C THR A 82 12.26 -7.44 10.08
N ILE A 83 11.17 -6.74 10.38
CA ILE A 83 10.84 -5.47 9.72
C ILE A 83 10.83 -4.33 10.73
N GLU A 84 11.46 -3.22 10.37
CA GLU A 84 11.31 -1.95 11.08
C GLU A 84 10.36 -1.07 10.29
N TYR A 85 9.42 -0.43 10.98
CA TYR A 85 8.40 0.40 10.35
C TYR A 85 8.06 1.61 11.18
N SER A 86 7.59 2.65 10.51
CA SER A 86 6.99 3.83 11.15
C SER A 86 5.49 3.82 10.95
N SER A 87 4.75 4.28 11.93
CA SER A 87 3.30 4.41 11.91
C SER A 87 2.89 5.65 12.70
N TYR A 88 1.62 5.98 12.66
CA TYR A 88 1.04 7.09 13.41
C TYR A 88 0.38 6.59 14.69
N ASP A 89 0.29 7.44 15.71
CA ASP A 89 -0.54 7.14 16.87
C ASP A 89 -2.03 7.27 16.50
N ASP A 90 -2.84 6.27 16.89
CA ASP A 90 -4.28 6.21 16.62
C ASP A 90 -5.06 7.43 17.15
N LYS A 91 -4.49 8.12 18.12
CA LYS A 91 -5.13 9.25 18.78
C LYS A 91 -5.00 10.58 18.04
N THR A 92 -4.18 10.64 17.00
CA THR A 92 -3.98 11.87 16.22
C THR A 92 -4.06 11.53 14.73
N PRO A 93 -5.26 11.62 14.13
CA PRO A 93 -5.38 11.41 12.69
C PRO A 93 -4.58 12.47 11.94
N MET A 94 -3.58 12.05 11.20
CA MET A 94 -2.83 12.94 10.31
C MET A 94 -3.61 13.11 9.01
N MET A 95 -3.88 14.35 8.62
CA MET A 95 -4.64 14.68 7.41
C MET A 95 -3.91 14.31 6.10
N GLU A 96 -2.61 14.03 6.15
CA GLU A 96 -1.76 13.71 4.98
C GLU A 96 -1.00 12.39 5.14
N GLY A 97 -1.48 11.47 5.99
CA GLY A 97 -0.78 10.24 6.32
C GLY A 97 -0.79 9.20 5.21
N GLY A 98 0.35 8.56 5.00
CA GLY A 98 0.44 7.28 4.30
C GLY A 98 -0.34 6.18 5.06
N PRO A 99 -0.33 4.93 4.57
CA PRO A 99 -1.06 3.85 5.21
C PRO A 99 -0.54 3.62 6.63
N GLN A 100 -1.46 3.66 7.60
CA GLN A 100 -1.17 3.37 9.00
C GLN A 100 -0.95 1.88 9.20
N TYR A 101 0.13 1.51 9.90
CA TYR A 101 0.41 0.12 10.24
C TYR A 101 0.05 -0.14 11.70
N GLN A 102 -0.94 -0.99 11.92
CA GLN A 102 -1.37 -1.45 13.24
C GLN A 102 -0.95 -2.92 13.43
N LEU A 103 0.34 -3.17 13.37
CA LEU A 103 0.85 -4.52 13.53
C LEU A 103 0.72 -4.98 14.99
N ARG A 104 0.22 -6.20 15.15
CA ARG A 104 0.10 -6.91 16.43
C ARG A 104 0.26 -8.40 16.19
N PRO A 105 0.65 -9.19 17.20
CA PRO A 105 0.75 -10.64 17.07
C PRO A 105 -0.51 -11.25 16.46
N GLY A 106 -0.34 -12.18 15.53
CA GLY A 106 -1.41 -12.86 14.82
C GLY A 106 -1.91 -12.16 13.55
N VAL A 107 -1.59 -10.88 13.32
CA VAL A 107 -1.98 -10.18 12.08
C VAL A 107 -1.23 -10.76 10.90
N SER A 108 -1.95 -11.04 9.82
CA SER A 108 -1.35 -11.46 8.55
C SER A 108 -0.86 -10.26 7.76
N VAL A 109 0.27 -10.42 7.08
CA VAL A 109 0.91 -9.38 6.29
C VAL A 109 1.38 -9.92 4.94
N ILE A 110 1.29 -9.06 3.91
CA ILE A 110 2.04 -9.20 2.66
C ILE A 110 3.11 -8.12 2.70
N VAL A 111 4.36 -8.51 2.61
CA VAL A 111 5.51 -7.59 2.65
C VAL A 111 6.17 -7.53 1.29
N PHE A 112 6.42 -6.31 0.84
CA PHE A 112 7.18 -5.98 -0.35
C PHE A 112 8.45 -5.29 0.13
N ALA A 113 9.62 -5.89 -0.05
CA ALA A 113 10.86 -5.40 0.55
C ALA A 113 12.07 -5.58 -0.37
N ASN A 114 13.15 -4.90 -0.02
CA ASN A 114 14.44 -5.09 -0.68
C ASN A 114 15.20 -6.30 -0.13
N SER A 115 14.93 -6.67 1.12
CA SER A 115 15.50 -7.84 1.80
C SER A 115 14.52 -8.36 2.86
N PHE A 116 14.81 -9.50 3.47
CA PHE A 116 14.00 -10.06 4.56
C PHE A 116 14.13 -9.27 5.87
N ASP A 117 15.30 -8.65 6.09
CA ASP A 117 15.53 -7.76 7.23
C ASP A 117 15.64 -6.33 6.70
N ALA A 118 14.54 -5.60 6.72
CA ALA A 118 14.44 -4.30 6.08
C ALA A 118 13.65 -3.29 6.91
N SER A 119 13.99 -2.03 6.74
CA SER A 119 13.10 -0.92 7.09
C SER A 119 12.00 -0.81 6.05
N ILE A 120 10.76 -0.78 6.49
CA ILE A 120 9.56 -0.82 5.65
C ILE A 120 8.92 0.57 5.60
N PRO A 121 9.11 1.31 4.50
CA PRO A 121 8.42 2.57 4.29
C PRO A 121 6.91 2.38 4.10
N PRO A 122 6.11 3.45 4.20
CA PRO A 122 4.69 3.41 3.87
C PRO A 122 4.44 2.81 2.47
N GLY A 123 3.44 1.93 2.36
CA GLY A 123 3.09 1.27 1.11
C GLY A 123 3.80 -0.06 0.81
N TYR A 124 4.85 -0.40 1.54
CA TYR A 124 5.60 -1.65 1.36
C TYR A 124 4.97 -2.85 2.11
N LEU A 125 3.94 -2.63 2.87
CA LEU A 125 3.26 -3.65 3.65
C LEU A 125 1.75 -3.54 3.47
N VAL A 126 1.09 -4.68 3.35
CA VAL A 126 -0.37 -4.80 3.41
C VAL A 126 -0.71 -5.69 4.58
N GLN A 127 -1.53 -5.20 5.50
CA GLN A 127 -1.95 -5.91 6.70
C GLN A 127 -3.45 -6.17 6.71
N GLY A 128 -3.88 -7.18 7.41
CA GLY A 128 -5.29 -7.50 7.61
C GLY A 128 -5.52 -8.97 7.93
N SER A 129 -6.78 -9.33 8.02
CA SER A 129 -7.18 -10.73 8.00
C SER A 129 -6.84 -11.35 6.64
N ARG A 130 -6.75 -12.66 6.60
CA ARG A 130 -6.51 -13.40 5.35
C ARG A 130 -7.52 -13.05 4.26
N GLN A 131 -8.79 -12.92 4.62
CA GLN A 131 -9.85 -12.58 3.69
C GLN A 131 -9.71 -11.15 3.13
N GLU A 132 -9.37 -10.18 3.98
CA GLU A 132 -9.08 -8.81 3.54
C GLU A 132 -7.87 -8.74 2.62
N LEU A 133 -6.80 -9.49 2.94
CA LEU A 133 -5.62 -9.57 2.05
C LEU A 133 -5.99 -10.18 0.70
N LEU A 134 -6.80 -11.24 0.67
CA LEU A 134 -7.28 -11.86 -0.57
C LEU A 134 -8.08 -10.85 -1.41
N GLN A 135 -9.06 -10.18 -0.82
CA GLN A 135 -9.87 -9.16 -1.51
C GLN A 135 -9.01 -8.05 -2.10
N ARG A 136 -8.00 -7.56 -1.35
CA ARG A 136 -7.07 -6.53 -1.84
C ARG A 136 -6.23 -7.02 -3.01
N VAL A 137 -5.71 -8.24 -2.95
CA VAL A 137 -4.91 -8.83 -4.03
C VAL A 137 -5.75 -9.04 -5.29
N GLU A 138 -6.98 -9.52 -5.14
CA GLU A 138 -7.92 -9.69 -6.26
C GLU A 138 -8.30 -8.34 -6.89
N ALA A 139 -8.56 -7.33 -6.09
CA ALA A 139 -8.83 -5.97 -6.58
C ALA A 139 -7.64 -5.39 -7.37
N LEU A 140 -6.40 -5.60 -6.91
CA LEU A 140 -5.20 -5.18 -7.62
C LEU A 140 -5.02 -5.93 -8.95
N ARG A 141 -5.24 -7.23 -8.96
CA ARG A 141 -5.21 -8.07 -10.16
C ARG A 141 -6.23 -7.59 -11.18
N ASP A 142 -7.47 -7.38 -10.75
CA ASP A 142 -8.57 -6.95 -11.62
C ASP A 142 -8.34 -5.54 -12.17
N ALA A 143 -7.80 -4.63 -11.35
CA ALA A 143 -7.41 -3.30 -11.81
C ALA A 143 -6.34 -3.37 -12.91
N LEU A 144 -5.29 -4.18 -12.72
CA LEU A 144 -4.24 -4.37 -13.72
C LEU A 144 -4.76 -5.04 -15.00
N THR A 145 -5.72 -5.96 -14.87
CA THR A 145 -6.36 -6.63 -16.02
C THR A 145 -7.15 -5.65 -16.88
N LYS A 146 -7.84 -4.69 -16.26
CA LYS A 146 -8.71 -3.71 -16.92
C LYS A 146 -7.95 -2.51 -17.48
N MET A 147 -6.66 -2.34 -17.18
CA MET A 147 -5.87 -1.22 -17.70
C MET A 147 -5.78 -1.27 -19.23
N SER A 148 -6.12 -0.16 -19.87
CA SER A 148 -5.92 0.04 -21.32
C SER A 148 -4.43 0.20 -21.65
N PRO A 149 -4.03 0.05 -22.93
CA PRO A 149 -2.65 0.30 -23.35
C PRO A 149 -2.14 1.69 -22.97
N ASP A 150 -2.98 2.71 -23.08
CA ASP A 150 -2.61 4.09 -22.71
C ASP A 150 -2.41 4.25 -21.21
N GLN A 151 -3.25 3.61 -20.40
CA GLN A 151 -3.08 3.58 -18.94
C GLN A 151 -1.81 2.85 -18.53
N LEU A 152 -1.47 1.74 -19.19
CA LEU A 152 -0.21 1.03 -18.95
C LEU A 152 0.99 1.93 -19.25
N LYS A 153 0.97 2.61 -20.40
CA LYS A 153 2.02 3.56 -20.80
C LYS A 153 2.14 4.72 -19.82
N LEU A 154 1.02 5.32 -19.41
CA LEU A 154 1.00 6.43 -18.44
C LEU A 154 1.59 6.04 -17.08
N ASN A 155 1.39 4.78 -16.67
CA ASN A 155 1.92 4.23 -15.42
C ASN A 155 3.29 3.55 -15.59
N GLU A 156 3.94 3.70 -16.74
CA GLU A 156 5.25 3.10 -17.05
C GLU A 156 5.27 1.58 -16.82
N ILE A 157 4.17 0.90 -17.16
CA ILE A 157 4.04 -0.56 -17.02
C ILE A 157 4.28 -1.20 -18.38
N THR A 158 5.39 -1.91 -18.52
CA THR A 158 5.64 -2.71 -19.72
C THR A 158 4.75 -3.96 -19.74
N GLN A 159 4.64 -4.61 -20.90
CA GLN A 159 3.89 -5.87 -21.00
C GLN A 159 4.55 -6.98 -20.16
N ASP A 160 5.87 -6.96 -20.01
CA ASP A 160 6.59 -7.89 -19.16
C ASP A 160 6.32 -7.62 -17.68
N ASP A 161 6.34 -6.35 -17.26
CA ASP A 161 5.96 -5.97 -15.89
C ASP A 161 4.53 -6.43 -15.58
N ARG A 162 3.60 -6.21 -16.50
CA ARG A 162 2.22 -6.66 -16.36
C ARG A 162 2.13 -8.16 -16.16
N ARG A 163 2.83 -8.94 -16.98
CA ARG A 163 2.85 -10.42 -16.90
C ARG A 163 3.43 -10.90 -15.57
N VAL A 164 4.57 -10.34 -15.16
CA VAL A 164 5.23 -10.67 -13.89
C VAL A 164 4.34 -10.33 -12.70
N GLN A 165 3.68 -9.18 -12.73
CA GLN A 165 2.81 -8.73 -11.66
C GLN A 165 1.51 -9.55 -11.59
N MET A 166 0.92 -9.92 -12.73
CA MET A 166 -0.23 -10.82 -12.79
C MET A 166 0.09 -12.18 -12.17
N SER A 167 1.22 -12.79 -12.56
CA SER A 167 1.69 -14.05 -11.97
C SER A 167 1.90 -13.95 -10.44
N LEU A 168 2.42 -12.82 -9.95
CA LEU A 168 2.55 -12.58 -8.52
C LEU A 168 1.18 -12.55 -7.82
N TYR A 169 0.21 -11.82 -8.37
CA TYR A 169 -1.13 -11.74 -7.78
C TYR A 169 -1.86 -13.08 -7.82
N GLU A 170 -1.67 -13.89 -8.85
CA GLU A 170 -2.20 -15.25 -8.92
C GLU A 170 -1.63 -16.15 -7.83
N LYS A 171 -0.30 -16.14 -7.63
CA LYS A 171 0.36 -16.89 -6.55
C LYS A 171 -0.14 -16.45 -5.17
N LEU A 172 -0.23 -15.13 -4.93
CA LEU A 172 -0.75 -14.60 -3.68
C LEU A 172 -2.20 -15.04 -3.43
N SER A 173 -3.07 -14.91 -4.45
CA SER A 173 -4.47 -15.32 -4.34
C SER A 173 -4.61 -16.82 -4.07
N ALA A 174 -3.86 -17.65 -4.79
CA ALA A 174 -3.86 -19.11 -4.61
C ALA A 174 -3.46 -19.48 -3.17
N PHE A 175 -2.36 -18.90 -2.68
CA PHE A 175 -1.92 -19.13 -1.30
C PHE A 175 -2.97 -18.67 -0.28
N LEU A 176 -3.48 -17.46 -0.43
CA LEU A 176 -4.47 -16.89 0.50
C LEU A 176 -5.81 -17.64 0.49
N ARG A 177 -6.16 -18.36 -0.55
CA ARG A 177 -7.35 -19.23 -0.59
C ARG A 177 -7.14 -20.56 0.11
N THR A 178 -5.94 -21.14 0.02
CA THR A 178 -5.67 -22.52 0.48
C THR A 178 -5.03 -22.62 1.86
N ALA A 179 -4.30 -21.60 2.32
CA ALA A 179 -3.65 -21.61 3.64
C ALA A 179 -4.71 -21.80 4.75
N LYS A 180 -4.54 -22.79 5.60
CA LYS A 180 -5.36 -23.05 6.80
C LYS A 180 -4.88 -22.24 7.99
#